data_66d84a66798d7cbca423663a247fd112
#
_entry.id   66d84a66798d7cbca423663a247fd112
#
_cell.length_a   1.000
_cell.length_b   1.000
_cell.length_c   1.000
_cell.angle_alpha   90.00
_cell.angle_beta   90.00
_cell.angle_gamma   90.00
#
_symmetry.space_group_name_H-M   'P 1'
#
loop_
_entity.id
_entity.type
_entity.pdbx_description
1 polymer ?
#
loop_
_entity_poly.entity_id
_entity_poly.type
_entity_poly.pdbx_seq_one_letter_code
_entity_poly.pdbx_strand_id
1 'polypeptide(L)'
;MLAGDVDELYEDGREHEEQRRLGEKVLDAIIRDLQPKPAAGVAEDATIGEAIELMLSRRIGAVLVLGGERLVGIFTERDVLRRVAGVEVDHSHPVREVMTPDPEALSLDDGVAFALNRMVEHGYRHVPIRGDRPGEWAVLSLRDVVTYIASLLPGRVLNLPPEPRLAARSMDGG
;
A
#
# COMPACT_ATOMS: atom_id res chain seq x y z
N MET A 1 -33.24 -25.33 -29.39
CA MET A 1 -31.81 -25.37 -29.15
C MET A 1 -31.19 -24.00 -29.48
N LEU A 2 -31.59 -22.92 -28.78
CA LEU A 2 -31.12 -21.54 -29.00
C LEU A 2 -31.29 -20.66 -27.74
N ALA A 3 -31.59 -21.24 -26.57
CA ALA A 3 -31.78 -20.44 -25.33
C ALA A 3 -30.49 -20.31 -24.47
N GLY A 4 -29.47 -21.14 -24.70
CA GLY A 4 -28.23 -21.09 -23.92
C GLY A 4 -27.25 -19.96 -24.32
N ASP A 5 -27.24 -19.61 -25.61
CA ASP A 5 -26.28 -18.62 -26.13
C ASP A 5 -26.61 -17.17 -25.75
N VAL A 6 -27.88 -16.89 -25.46
CA VAL A 6 -28.33 -15.53 -25.18
C VAL A 6 -28.00 -15.14 -23.72
N ASP A 7 -28.15 -16.07 -22.78
CA ASP A 7 -27.83 -15.84 -21.36
C ASP A 7 -26.31 -15.66 -21.13
N GLU A 8 -25.47 -16.44 -21.83
CA GLU A 8 -23.99 -16.27 -21.78
C GLU A 8 -23.56 -14.89 -22.33
N LEU A 9 -24.17 -14.40 -23.39
CA LEU A 9 -23.87 -13.08 -23.97
C LEU A 9 -24.28 -11.94 -23.03
N TYR A 10 -25.37 -12.10 -22.29
CA TYR A 10 -25.84 -11.11 -21.32
C TYR A 10 -25.02 -11.12 -20.01
N GLU A 11 -24.49 -12.27 -19.60
CA GLU A 11 -23.57 -12.38 -18.44
C GLU A 11 -22.22 -11.77 -18.78
N ASP A 12 -21.65 -12.04 -19.95
CA ASP A 12 -20.39 -11.48 -20.44
C ASP A 12 -20.47 -9.95 -20.55
N GLY A 13 -21.56 -9.41 -21.09
CA GLY A 13 -21.80 -7.96 -21.16
C GLY A 13 -21.87 -7.27 -19.80
N ARG A 14 -22.47 -7.90 -18.80
CA ARG A 14 -22.56 -7.37 -17.42
C ARG A 14 -21.21 -7.41 -16.71
N GLU A 15 -20.43 -8.46 -16.89
CA GLU A 15 -19.09 -8.58 -16.33
C GLU A 15 -18.13 -7.52 -16.89
N HIS A 16 -18.16 -7.27 -18.17
CA HIS A 16 -17.36 -6.23 -18.81
C HIS A 16 -17.74 -4.82 -18.33
N GLU A 17 -19.04 -4.57 -18.14
CA GLU A 17 -19.51 -3.27 -17.62
C GLU A 17 -19.11 -3.06 -16.15
N GLU A 18 -19.19 -4.10 -15.31
CA GLU A 18 -18.71 -4.03 -13.92
C GLU A 18 -17.20 -3.79 -13.83
N GLN A 19 -16.42 -4.47 -14.68
CA GLN A 19 -14.95 -4.29 -14.73
C GLN A 19 -14.59 -2.86 -15.16
N ARG A 20 -15.29 -2.32 -16.15
CA ARG A 20 -15.09 -0.93 -16.59
C ARG A 20 -15.42 0.07 -15.47
N ARG A 21 -16.58 -0.09 -14.82
CA ARG A 21 -16.99 0.77 -13.70
C ARG A 21 -16.01 0.71 -12.53
N LEU A 22 -15.45 -0.47 -12.27
CA LEU A 22 -14.42 -0.63 -11.23
C LEU A 22 -13.15 0.12 -11.62
N GLY A 23 -12.69 -0.05 -12.86
CA GLY A 23 -11.53 0.67 -13.38
C GLY A 23 -11.69 2.18 -13.25
N GLU A 24 -12.83 2.72 -13.66
CA GLU A 24 -13.18 4.14 -13.53
C GLU A 24 -13.13 4.59 -12.06
N LYS A 25 -13.75 3.84 -11.13
CA LYS A 25 -13.70 4.16 -9.70
C LYS A 25 -12.30 4.21 -9.12
N VAL A 26 -11.42 3.30 -9.54
CA VAL A 26 -10.02 3.29 -9.05
C VAL A 26 -9.23 4.44 -9.65
N LEU A 27 -9.48 4.79 -10.92
CA LEU A 27 -8.81 5.89 -11.61
C LEU A 27 -9.23 7.25 -11.08
N ASP A 28 -10.50 7.40 -10.68
CA ASP A 28 -11.07 8.64 -10.17
C ASP A 28 -10.83 8.84 -8.65
N ALA A 29 -10.46 7.77 -7.94
CA ALA A 29 -10.25 7.84 -6.50
C ALA A 29 -9.02 8.67 -6.14
N ILE A 30 -9.14 9.50 -5.10
CA ILE A 30 -8.04 10.25 -4.50
C ILE A 30 -7.60 9.61 -3.17
N ILE A 31 -6.38 9.90 -2.73
CA ILE A 31 -5.80 9.32 -1.51
C ILE A 31 -6.66 9.61 -0.28
N ARG A 32 -7.33 10.74 -0.24
CA ARG A 32 -8.28 11.12 0.84
C ARG A 32 -9.40 10.10 1.04
N ASP A 33 -9.87 9.46 -0.03
CA ASP A 33 -10.94 8.45 0.02
C ASP A 33 -10.51 7.18 0.79
N LEU A 34 -9.21 6.90 0.83
CA LEU A 34 -8.63 5.77 1.57
C LEU A 34 -8.47 6.08 3.07
N GLN A 35 -8.71 7.32 3.50
CA GLN A 35 -8.56 7.76 4.89
C GLN A 35 -7.22 7.31 5.51
N PRO A 36 -6.07 7.71 4.94
CA PRO A 36 -4.77 7.26 5.40
C PRO A 36 -4.57 7.63 6.87
N LYS A 37 -4.00 6.69 7.64
CA LYS A 37 -3.80 6.89 9.08
C LYS A 37 -2.67 7.88 9.34
N PRO A 38 -2.76 8.69 10.41
CA PRO A 38 -1.65 9.52 10.84
C PRO A 38 -0.37 8.71 10.97
N ALA A 39 0.72 9.26 10.45
CA ALA A 39 2.01 8.59 10.47
C ALA A 39 2.57 8.51 11.91
N ALA A 40 3.22 7.40 12.21
CA ALA A 40 4.17 7.38 13.31
C ALA A 40 5.46 8.04 12.83
N GLY A 41 5.99 8.95 13.64
CA GLY A 41 7.23 9.68 13.35
C GLY A 41 8.24 9.57 14.47
N VAL A 42 9.51 9.66 14.11
CA VAL A 42 10.65 9.83 15.02
C VAL A 42 11.43 11.08 14.63
N ALA A 43 12.16 11.66 15.56
CA ALA A 43 13.10 12.75 15.27
C ALA A 43 14.30 12.22 14.45
N GLU A 44 14.95 13.08 13.68
CA GLU A 44 16.09 12.70 12.85
C GLU A 44 17.31 12.22 13.64
N ASP A 45 17.42 12.61 14.90
CA ASP A 45 18.44 12.19 15.86
C ASP A 45 18.01 11.03 16.76
N ALA A 46 16.77 10.55 16.64
CA ALA A 46 16.33 9.33 17.29
C ALA A 46 17.19 8.15 16.86
N THR A 47 17.39 7.19 17.75
CA THR A 47 18.21 6.03 17.47
C THR A 47 17.50 5.03 16.53
N ILE A 48 18.29 4.22 15.84
CA ILE A 48 17.78 3.10 15.04
C ILE A 48 16.94 2.17 15.90
N GLY A 49 17.36 1.89 17.14
CA GLY A 49 16.63 1.06 18.10
C GLY A 49 15.25 1.61 18.43
N GLU A 50 15.14 2.91 18.72
CA GLU A 50 13.85 3.58 18.99
C GLU A 50 12.91 3.52 17.80
N ALA A 51 13.43 3.73 16.59
CA ALA A 51 12.63 3.63 15.37
C ALA A 51 12.11 2.20 15.13
N ILE A 52 12.94 1.18 15.33
CA ILE A 52 12.56 -0.25 15.23
C ILE A 52 11.52 -0.59 16.31
N GLU A 53 11.73 -0.18 17.56
CA GLU A 53 10.79 -0.43 18.66
C GLU A 53 9.42 0.19 18.38
N LEU A 54 9.38 1.42 17.83
CA LEU A 54 8.14 2.07 17.43
C LEU A 54 7.42 1.28 16.33
N MET A 55 8.16 0.77 15.33
CA MET A 55 7.58 -0.07 14.27
C MET A 55 6.99 -1.36 14.84
N LEU A 56 7.70 -2.04 15.73
CA LEU A 56 7.28 -3.30 16.36
C LEU A 56 6.06 -3.09 17.26
N SER A 57 6.11 -2.09 18.16
CA SER A 57 5.04 -1.81 19.13
C SER A 57 3.72 -1.42 18.44
N ARG A 58 3.80 -0.68 17.32
CA ARG A 58 2.64 -0.27 16.55
C ARG A 58 2.27 -1.23 15.42
N ARG A 59 3.06 -2.27 15.18
CA ARG A 59 2.89 -3.23 14.08
C ARG A 59 2.77 -2.55 12.71
N ILE A 60 3.68 -1.61 12.45
CA ILE A 60 3.76 -0.83 11.20
C ILE A 60 5.07 -1.09 10.48
N GLY A 61 5.04 -1.09 9.15
CA GLY A 61 6.20 -1.38 8.29
C GLY A 61 7.05 -0.15 7.93
N ALA A 62 6.69 1.05 8.43
CA ALA A 62 7.42 2.29 8.15
C ALA A 62 7.16 3.33 9.23
N VAL A 63 8.17 4.17 9.49
CA VAL A 63 8.05 5.40 10.30
C VAL A 63 8.61 6.57 9.49
N LEU A 64 8.03 7.75 9.68
CA LEU A 64 8.56 8.97 9.10
C LEU A 64 9.68 9.52 10.00
N VAL A 65 10.70 10.09 9.39
CA VAL A 65 11.77 10.78 10.10
C VAL A 65 11.57 12.27 9.90
N LEU A 66 11.44 12.99 11.01
CA LEU A 66 11.02 14.40 11.02
C LEU A 66 12.11 15.29 11.62
N GLY A 67 12.42 16.39 10.93
CA GLY A 67 13.18 17.53 11.45
C GLY A 67 12.20 18.64 11.85
N GLY A 68 11.67 18.56 13.07
CA GLY A 68 10.53 19.37 13.50
C GLY A 68 9.23 18.94 12.78
N GLU A 69 8.58 19.86 12.08
CA GLU A 69 7.37 19.56 11.28
C GLU A 69 7.70 19.07 9.86
N ARG A 70 8.97 19.16 9.46
CA ARG A 70 9.40 18.82 8.11
C ARG A 70 9.73 17.33 7.99
N LEU A 71 9.24 16.70 6.94
CA LEU A 71 9.67 15.37 6.54
C LEU A 71 11.11 15.44 6.02
N VAL A 72 12.02 14.66 6.63
CA VAL A 72 13.42 14.55 6.22
C VAL A 72 13.78 13.16 5.72
N GLY A 73 13.00 12.14 6.08
CA GLY A 73 13.24 10.78 5.64
C GLY A 73 12.07 9.83 5.93
N ILE A 74 12.23 8.61 5.45
CA ILE A 74 11.39 7.47 5.79
C ILE A 74 12.29 6.29 6.15
N PHE A 75 11.95 5.56 7.21
CA PHE A 75 12.64 4.35 7.63
C PHE A 75 11.65 3.18 7.64
N THR A 76 12.00 2.09 6.95
CA THR A 76 11.11 0.98 6.64
C THR A 76 11.71 -0.37 7.04
N GLU A 77 10.87 -1.43 7.12
CA GLU A 77 11.34 -2.82 7.31
C GLU A 77 12.40 -3.21 6.27
N ARG A 78 12.31 -2.69 5.04
CA ARG A 78 13.33 -2.94 4.01
C ARG A 78 14.67 -2.32 4.36
N ASP A 79 14.67 -1.14 4.97
CA ASP A 79 15.90 -0.48 5.42
C ASP A 79 16.51 -1.25 6.60
N VAL A 80 15.68 -1.73 7.53
CA VAL A 80 16.14 -2.63 8.60
C VAL A 80 16.86 -3.86 8.03
N LEU A 81 16.24 -4.54 7.05
CA LEU A 81 16.82 -5.74 6.45
C LEU A 81 18.11 -5.45 5.65
N ARG A 82 18.17 -4.32 4.94
CA ARG A 82 19.28 -4.03 4.01
C ARG A 82 20.44 -3.28 4.64
N ARG A 83 20.14 -2.42 5.63
CA ARG A 83 21.11 -1.46 6.17
C ARG A 83 21.44 -1.69 7.64
N VAL A 84 20.64 -2.50 8.34
CA VAL A 84 20.83 -2.79 9.77
C VAL A 84 21.14 -4.27 10.00
N ALA A 85 20.24 -5.18 9.61
CA ALA A 85 20.36 -6.61 9.91
C ALA A 85 21.52 -7.31 9.15
N GLY A 86 21.95 -6.78 8.00
CA GLY A 86 23.05 -7.33 7.19
C GLY A 86 24.42 -6.73 7.49
N VAL A 87 24.49 -5.77 8.40
CA VAL A 87 25.70 -5.02 8.74
C VAL A 87 25.75 -4.87 10.27
N GLU A 88 26.93 -4.94 10.88
CA GLU A 88 27.08 -4.65 12.32
C GLU A 88 26.92 -3.15 12.58
N VAL A 89 25.67 -2.66 12.52
CA VAL A 89 25.31 -1.28 12.89
C VAL A 89 24.85 -1.28 14.33
N ASP A 90 25.47 -0.41 15.13
CA ASP A 90 25.01 -0.18 16.49
C ASP A 90 23.65 0.54 16.47
N HIS A 91 22.65 -0.07 17.09
CA HIS A 91 21.29 0.48 17.16
C HIS A 91 21.21 1.79 17.95
N SER A 92 22.26 2.21 18.64
CA SER A 92 22.37 3.52 19.29
C SER A 92 22.67 4.66 18.30
N HIS A 93 23.03 4.35 17.06
CA HIS A 93 23.26 5.35 16.03
C HIS A 93 21.97 6.04 15.59
N PRO A 94 22.05 7.29 15.11
CA PRO A 94 20.88 8.01 14.63
C PRO A 94 20.25 7.37 13.39
N VAL A 95 18.91 7.33 13.35
CA VAL A 95 18.13 6.73 12.24
C VAL A 95 18.41 7.42 10.90
N ARG A 96 18.81 8.70 10.90
CA ARG A 96 19.18 9.44 9.68
C ARG A 96 20.31 8.80 8.88
N GLU A 97 21.15 7.96 9.50
CA GLU A 97 22.27 7.29 8.84
C GLU A 97 21.82 6.10 7.97
N VAL A 98 20.66 5.53 8.29
CA VAL A 98 20.13 4.33 7.64
C VAL A 98 18.76 4.52 6.98
N MET A 99 18.12 5.68 7.14
CA MET A 99 16.86 6.01 6.49
C MET A 99 17.00 6.20 4.98
N THR A 100 15.89 6.27 4.27
CA THR A 100 15.82 6.83 2.92
C THR A 100 15.56 8.34 3.07
N PRO A 101 16.52 9.21 2.71
CA PRO A 101 16.37 10.65 2.84
C PRO A 101 15.48 11.22 1.73
N ASP A 102 14.89 12.38 1.99
CA ASP A 102 14.08 13.16 1.04
C ASP A 102 13.10 12.32 0.22
N PRO A 103 12.24 11.51 0.86
CA PRO A 103 11.32 10.66 0.12
C PRO A 103 10.30 11.50 -0.64
N GLU A 104 9.91 11.02 -1.81
CA GLU A 104 8.77 11.59 -2.51
C GLU A 104 7.52 11.53 -1.62
N ALA A 105 6.83 12.66 -1.47
CA ALA A 105 5.60 12.76 -0.69
C ALA A 105 4.46 13.21 -1.59
N LEU A 106 3.32 12.55 -1.46
CA LEU A 106 2.08 12.90 -2.15
C LEU A 106 1.17 13.73 -1.23
N SER A 107 0.12 14.29 -1.79
CA SER A 107 -0.94 14.99 -1.08
C SER A 107 -2.18 14.11 -0.94
N LEU A 108 -3.11 14.49 -0.05
CA LEU A 108 -4.39 13.81 0.10
C LEU A 108 -5.25 13.86 -1.17
N ASP A 109 -5.05 14.86 -2.02
CA ASP A 109 -5.84 15.07 -3.24
C ASP A 109 -5.20 14.44 -4.49
N ASP A 110 -4.03 13.81 -4.36
CA ASP A 110 -3.43 13.03 -5.43
C ASP A 110 -4.20 11.73 -5.69
N GLY A 111 -4.19 11.28 -6.96
CA GLY A 111 -4.91 10.08 -7.37
C GLY A 111 -4.33 8.79 -6.79
N VAL A 112 -5.21 7.86 -6.41
CA VAL A 112 -4.80 6.51 -5.93
C VAL A 112 -4.04 5.76 -7.01
N ALA A 113 -4.50 5.85 -8.27
CA ALA A 113 -3.82 5.23 -9.40
C ALA A 113 -2.40 5.78 -9.61
N PHE A 114 -2.20 7.09 -9.38
CA PHE A 114 -0.89 7.72 -9.43
C PHE A 114 0.02 7.19 -8.32
N ALA A 115 -0.48 7.13 -7.07
CA ALA A 115 0.28 6.56 -5.97
C ALA A 115 0.69 5.10 -6.22
N LEU A 116 -0.23 4.29 -6.75
CA LEU A 116 0.05 2.89 -7.12
C LEU A 116 1.12 2.80 -8.21
N ASN A 117 1.04 3.63 -9.24
CA ASN A 117 2.04 3.68 -10.30
C ASN A 117 3.43 3.99 -9.73
N ARG A 118 3.55 5.00 -8.84
CA ARG A 118 4.82 5.36 -8.19
C ARG A 118 5.37 4.20 -7.35
N MET A 119 4.52 3.50 -6.60
CA MET A 119 4.92 2.33 -5.82
C MET A 119 5.48 1.21 -6.70
N VAL A 120 4.84 0.94 -7.85
CA VAL A 120 5.25 -0.11 -8.79
C VAL A 120 6.54 0.28 -9.51
N GLU A 121 6.61 1.49 -10.04
CA GLU A 121 7.74 1.97 -10.83
C GLU A 121 9.05 2.03 -10.00
N HIS A 122 8.96 2.51 -8.76
CA HIS A 122 10.14 2.67 -7.89
C HIS A 122 10.33 1.51 -6.90
N GLY A 123 9.39 0.59 -6.82
CA GLY A 123 9.49 -0.60 -5.97
C GLY A 123 9.38 -0.30 -4.47
N TYR A 124 8.87 0.84 -4.03
CA TYR A 124 8.55 1.09 -2.63
C TYR A 124 7.09 0.74 -2.30
N ARG A 125 6.81 0.44 -1.04
CA ARG A 125 5.48 0.00 -0.58
C ARG A 125 4.82 0.96 0.41
N HIS A 126 5.50 2.05 0.74
CA HIS A 126 5.03 3.09 1.64
C HIS A 126 5.36 4.45 1.05
N VAL A 127 4.40 5.35 1.05
CA VAL A 127 4.53 6.72 0.54
C VAL A 127 4.08 7.69 1.63
N PRO A 128 4.92 8.65 2.01
CA PRO A 128 4.49 9.75 2.87
C PRO A 128 3.39 10.57 2.21
N ILE A 129 2.37 10.93 2.97
CA ILE A 129 1.26 11.76 2.54
C ILE A 129 1.25 13.02 3.38
N ARG A 130 1.26 14.17 2.71
CA ARG A 130 1.11 15.47 3.36
C ARG A 130 -0.35 15.71 3.68
N GLY A 131 -0.63 16.01 4.96
CA GLY A 131 -1.95 16.42 5.42
C GLY A 131 -2.33 17.83 5.03
N ASP A 132 -3.51 18.26 5.46
CA ASP A 132 -4.06 19.60 5.13
C ASP A 132 -3.38 20.73 5.90
N ARG A 133 -2.75 20.43 7.05
CA ARG A 133 -2.05 21.41 7.88
C ARG A 133 -0.54 21.18 7.86
N PRO A 134 0.25 22.24 8.06
CA PRO A 134 1.69 22.10 8.28
C PRO A 134 1.99 21.09 9.40
N GLY A 135 2.97 20.22 9.19
CA GLY A 135 3.36 19.19 10.17
C GLY A 135 2.45 17.97 10.22
N GLU A 136 1.30 17.96 9.56
CA GLU A 136 0.46 16.77 9.45
C GLU A 136 0.99 15.82 8.37
N TRP A 137 1.28 14.61 8.80
CA TRP A 137 1.76 13.55 7.93
C TRP A 137 0.97 12.26 8.13
N ALA A 138 0.73 11.57 7.03
CA ALA A 138 0.22 10.20 7.00
C ALA A 138 1.17 9.31 6.19
N VAL A 139 0.91 8.00 6.21
CA VAL A 139 1.59 7.04 5.35
C VAL A 139 0.52 6.24 4.61
N LEU A 140 0.63 6.20 3.29
CA LEU A 140 -0.13 5.29 2.45
C LEU A 140 0.72 4.05 2.18
N SER A 141 0.21 2.87 2.50
CA SER A 141 0.87 1.61 2.15
C SER A 141 0.23 0.95 0.93
N LEU A 142 0.98 0.11 0.22
CA LEU A 142 0.44 -0.72 -0.85
C LEU A 142 -0.72 -1.60 -0.35
N ARG A 143 -0.67 -2.03 0.92
CA ARG A 143 -1.76 -2.80 1.56
C ARG A 143 -3.05 -1.99 1.63
N ASP A 144 -2.98 -0.70 1.95
CA ASP A 144 -4.15 0.17 2.03
C ASP A 144 -4.80 0.32 0.65
N VAL A 145 -3.98 0.50 -0.40
CA VAL A 145 -4.46 0.56 -1.79
C VAL A 145 -5.13 -0.75 -2.21
N VAL A 146 -4.51 -1.90 -1.94
CA VAL A 146 -5.09 -3.23 -2.24
C VAL A 146 -6.38 -3.45 -1.45
N THR A 147 -6.42 -3.06 -0.18
CA THR A 147 -7.62 -3.17 0.66
C THR A 147 -8.76 -2.29 0.12
N TYR A 148 -8.45 -1.08 -0.31
CA TYR A 148 -9.43 -0.19 -0.95
C TYR A 148 -10.00 -0.83 -2.22
N ILE A 149 -9.15 -1.30 -3.14
CA ILE A 149 -9.58 -1.98 -4.37
C ILE A 149 -10.46 -3.20 -4.04
N ALA A 150 -10.05 -4.02 -3.07
CA ALA A 150 -10.83 -5.18 -2.63
C ALA A 150 -12.20 -4.79 -2.06
N SER A 151 -12.31 -3.65 -1.37
CA SER A 151 -13.59 -3.15 -0.86
C SER A 151 -14.58 -2.74 -1.95
N LEU A 152 -14.10 -2.41 -3.14
CA LEU A 152 -14.94 -2.12 -4.30
C LEU A 152 -15.51 -3.40 -4.95
N LEU A 153 -14.99 -4.59 -4.56
CA LEU A 153 -15.37 -5.92 -5.07
C LEU A 153 -15.80 -6.88 -3.94
N PRO A 154 -16.72 -6.50 -3.05
CA PRO A 154 -17.00 -7.31 -1.85
C PRO A 154 -17.50 -8.72 -2.18
N GLY A 155 -18.29 -8.90 -3.24
CA GLY A 155 -18.82 -10.19 -3.65
C GLY A 155 -17.78 -11.15 -4.25
N ARG A 156 -16.74 -10.61 -4.87
CA ARG A 156 -15.72 -11.42 -5.60
C ARG A 156 -14.47 -11.72 -4.77
N VAL A 157 -14.09 -10.83 -3.85
CA VAL A 157 -12.83 -10.94 -3.09
C VAL A 157 -13.09 -11.37 -1.65
N LEU A 158 -14.05 -10.75 -0.97
CA LEU A 158 -14.26 -10.97 0.46
C LEU A 158 -15.08 -12.24 0.77
N ASN A 159 -15.84 -12.75 -0.21
CA ASN A 159 -16.65 -13.96 -0.08
C ASN A 159 -16.03 -15.20 -0.75
N LEU A 160 -14.74 -15.18 -1.03
CA LEU A 160 -14.05 -16.38 -1.53
C LEU A 160 -14.14 -17.49 -0.48
N PRO A 161 -14.46 -18.74 -0.87
CA PRO A 161 -14.42 -19.88 0.05
C PRO A 161 -13.00 -20.05 0.59
N PRO A 162 -12.84 -20.56 1.82
CA PRO A 162 -11.52 -20.73 2.46
C PRO A 162 -10.59 -21.71 1.74
N GLU A 163 -11.14 -22.57 0.88
CA GLU A 163 -10.37 -23.49 0.06
C GLU A 163 -10.31 -22.97 -1.39
N PRO A 164 -9.09 -22.81 -1.95
CA PRO A 164 -8.95 -22.49 -3.37
C PRO A 164 -9.56 -23.61 -4.19
N ARG A 165 -10.55 -23.32 -5.04
CA ARG A 165 -11.04 -24.27 -6.04
C ARG A 165 -9.91 -24.50 -7.04
N LEU A 166 -9.09 -25.52 -6.80
CA LEU A 166 -8.30 -26.13 -7.84
C LEU A 166 -9.32 -26.81 -8.78
N ALA A 167 -9.70 -26.14 -9.87
CA ALA A 167 -10.32 -26.80 -11.00
C ALA A 167 -9.28 -27.79 -11.53
N ALA A 168 -9.26 -29.00 -10.99
CA ALA A 168 -8.61 -30.11 -11.62
C ALA A 168 -9.32 -30.27 -12.97
N ARG A 169 -8.73 -29.74 -14.03
CA ARG A 169 -9.02 -30.23 -15.37
C ARG A 169 -8.59 -31.71 -15.34
N SER A 170 -9.55 -32.58 -15.20
CA SER A 170 -9.40 -33.98 -15.51
C SER A 170 -8.86 -34.04 -16.96
N MET A 171 -7.59 -34.34 -17.08
CA MET A 171 -7.03 -34.83 -18.32
C MET A 171 -7.45 -36.29 -18.43
N ASP A 172 -8.67 -36.56 -18.87
CA ASP A 172 -9.03 -37.83 -19.46
C ASP A 172 -8.34 -37.86 -20.82
N GLY A 173 -7.09 -38.37 -20.80
CA GLY A 173 -6.39 -38.87 -21.97
C GLY A 173 -6.59 -40.38 -22.00
N GLY A 174 -7.57 -40.84 -22.81
CA GLY A 174 -7.66 -42.21 -23.28
C GLY A 174 -6.73 -42.46 -24.44
#